data_e04187b7d0c8f6bc9234f5b76f0db12d
#
_entry.id   e04187b7d0c8f6bc9234f5b76f0db12d
#
_cell.length_a   1.000
_cell.length_b   1.000
_cell.length_c   1.000
_cell.angle_alpha   90.00
_cell.angle_beta   90.00
_cell.angle_gamma   90.00
#
_symmetry.space_group_name_H-M   'P 1'
#
loop_
_entity.id
_entity.type
_entity.pdbx_description
1 polymer ?
#
loop_
_entity_poly.entity_id
_entity_poly.type
_entity_poly.pdbx_seq_one_letter_code
_entity_poly.pdbx_strand_id
1 'polypeptide(L)'
;MAFEVYRDVIEDHENITITKEDFYTYAKDHPFGVVIKGQSEIVVRDPIALDDKNDIICVAGIPYHSEIYVLKGNIDSLLSSSFEIAEYCAAKAPSNYIPLLFDCISRAMFMGNRFEEELNNIQDKLAFSVEGGLSIGEIASQRNGELIIHNKSTILGILAID
;
A
#
# COMPACT_ATOMS: atom_id res chain seq x y z
N MET A 1 -24.34 8.79 -0.13
CA MET A 1 -23.58 7.97 -1.11
C MET A 1 -22.15 7.89 -0.65
N ALA A 2 -21.40 6.84 -1.03
CA ALA A 2 -20.07 6.58 -0.46
C ALA A 2 -19.08 7.74 -0.67
N PHE A 3 -19.09 8.33 -1.88
CA PHE A 3 -18.22 9.48 -2.18
C PHE A 3 -18.51 10.69 -1.29
N GLU A 4 -19.76 10.99 -0.98
CA GLU A 4 -20.08 12.16 -0.14
C GLU A 4 -19.51 11.98 1.28
N VAL A 5 -19.67 10.82 1.87
CA VAL A 5 -19.10 10.53 3.19
C VAL A 5 -17.57 10.61 3.16
N TYR A 6 -16.94 10.01 2.15
CA TYR A 6 -15.50 10.06 1.97
C TYR A 6 -14.97 11.49 1.83
N ARG A 7 -15.62 12.28 0.95
CA ARG A 7 -15.31 13.69 0.74
C ARG A 7 -15.43 14.48 2.06
N ASP A 8 -16.58 14.38 2.72
CA ASP A 8 -16.86 15.16 3.93
C ASP A 8 -15.81 14.88 5.03
N VAL A 9 -15.39 13.61 5.19
CA VAL A 9 -14.33 13.24 6.16
C VAL A 9 -12.99 13.91 5.83
N ILE A 10 -12.60 13.97 4.55
CA ILE A 10 -11.32 14.57 4.14
C ILE A 10 -11.41 16.10 4.20
N GLU A 11 -12.50 16.70 3.72
CA GLU A 11 -12.71 18.16 3.75
C GLU A 11 -12.67 18.70 5.18
N ASP A 12 -13.33 18.01 6.12
CA ASP A 12 -13.33 18.39 7.53
C ASP A 12 -11.92 18.33 8.17
N HIS A 13 -11.10 17.40 7.69
CA HIS A 13 -9.77 17.17 8.29
C HIS A 13 -8.67 18.04 7.67
N GLU A 14 -8.75 18.28 6.35
CA GLU A 14 -7.70 18.94 5.57
C GLU A 14 -8.02 20.41 5.22
N ASN A 15 -9.23 20.87 5.51
CA ASN A 15 -9.71 22.22 5.16
C ASN A 15 -9.56 22.51 3.65
N ILE A 16 -9.96 21.55 2.81
CA ILE A 16 -9.94 21.59 1.35
C ILE A 16 -11.34 21.36 0.81
N THR A 17 -11.52 21.45 -0.49
CA THR A 17 -12.77 21.08 -1.19
C THR A 17 -12.44 20.06 -2.27
N ILE A 18 -13.18 18.95 -2.30
CA ILE A 18 -12.97 17.84 -3.25
C ILE A 18 -14.16 17.74 -4.18
N THR A 19 -13.90 17.78 -5.48
CA THR A 19 -14.88 17.49 -6.53
C THR A 19 -14.73 16.04 -7.03
N LYS A 20 -15.70 15.58 -7.83
CA LYS A 20 -15.61 14.25 -8.44
C LYS A 20 -14.49 14.14 -9.45
N GLU A 21 -14.23 15.23 -10.15
CA GLU A 21 -13.22 15.33 -11.20
C GLU A 21 -11.80 15.19 -10.63
N ASP A 22 -11.58 15.67 -9.41
CA ASP A 22 -10.28 15.57 -8.74
C ASP A 22 -10.21 14.45 -7.69
N PHE A 23 -11.24 13.60 -7.61
CA PHE A 23 -11.32 12.48 -6.66
C PHE A 23 -10.00 11.70 -6.54
N TYR A 24 -9.44 11.26 -7.67
CA TYR A 24 -8.23 10.44 -7.66
C TYR A 24 -7.00 11.21 -7.18
N THR A 25 -6.97 12.52 -7.33
CA THR A 25 -5.88 13.36 -6.82
C THR A 25 -5.74 13.23 -5.30
N TYR A 26 -6.86 13.14 -4.61
CA TYR A 26 -6.89 12.96 -3.15
C TYR A 26 -6.94 11.48 -2.74
N ALA A 27 -7.57 10.63 -3.51
CA ALA A 27 -7.71 9.20 -3.20
C ALA A 27 -6.36 8.48 -3.14
N LYS A 28 -5.37 8.89 -3.93
CA LYS A 28 -4.04 8.28 -3.95
C LYS A 28 -3.27 8.41 -2.62
N ASP A 29 -3.57 9.40 -1.77
CA ASP A 29 -2.95 9.58 -0.45
C ASP A 29 -3.94 9.40 0.72
N HIS A 30 -5.24 9.18 0.41
CA HIS A 30 -6.28 8.90 1.39
C HIS A 30 -6.94 7.52 1.15
N PRO A 31 -6.19 6.41 1.25
CA PRO A 31 -6.77 5.08 1.07
C PRO A 31 -7.66 4.70 2.26
N PHE A 32 -8.44 3.63 2.09
CA PHE A 32 -9.19 3.03 3.18
C PHE A 32 -8.34 2.09 4.02
N GLY A 33 -8.46 2.19 5.34
CA GLY A 33 -8.06 1.16 6.29
C GLY A 33 -9.28 0.34 6.67
N VAL A 34 -9.27 -0.96 6.39
CA VAL A 34 -10.40 -1.86 6.61
C VAL A 34 -10.08 -2.82 7.74
N VAL A 35 -10.95 -2.85 8.76
CA VAL A 35 -10.87 -3.86 9.82
C VAL A 35 -11.60 -5.11 9.34
N ILE A 36 -10.86 -6.17 9.10
CA ILE A 36 -11.42 -7.46 8.69
C ILE A 36 -11.54 -8.35 9.93
N LYS A 37 -12.74 -8.86 10.16
CA LYS A 37 -13.02 -9.72 11.33
C LYS A 37 -12.10 -10.95 11.33
N GLY A 38 -11.38 -11.13 12.43
CA GLY A 38 -10.43 -12.24 12.60
C GLY A 38 -8.99 -11.90 12.20
N GLN A 39 -8.75 -10.71 11.63
CA GLN A 39 -7.42 -10.22 11.36
C GLN A 39 -6.96 -9.25 12.45
N SER A 40 -5.66 -9.28 12.77
CA SER A 40 -5.06 -8.43 13.79
C SER A 40 -4.62 -7.05 13.25
N GLU A 41 -4.58 -6.90 11.95
CA GLU A 41 -4.04 -5.72 11.28
C GLU A 41 -5.10 -5.09 10.36
N ILE A 42 -5.05 -3.77 10.25
CA ILE A 42 -5.85 -3.02 9.28
C ILE A 42 -5.32 -3.32 7.88
N VAL A 43 -6.23 -3.68 6.98
CA VAL A 43 -5.89 -3.95 5.58
C VAL A 43 -6.19 -2.72 4.74
N VAL A 44 -5.21 -2.27 3.97
CA VAL A 44 -5.39 -1.12 3.09
C VAL A 44 -6.18 -1.52 1.85
N ARG A 45 -7.13 -0.67 1.46
CA ARG A 45 -7.87 -0.73 0.19
C ARG A 45 -7.72 0.59 -0.56
N ASP A 46 -7.32 0.47 -1.81
CA ASP A 46 -7.01 1.62 -2.65
C ASP A 46 -8.24 2.06 -3.46
N PRO A 47 -8.84 3.23 -3.17
CA PRO A 47 -9.92 3.79 -3.97
C PRO A 47 -9.33 4.38 -5.27
N ILE A 48 -9.84 3.96 -6.42
CA ILE A 48 -9.25 4.30 -7.72
C ILE A 48 -10.19 5.07 -8.65
N ALA A 49 -11.49 4.97 -8.45
CA ALA A 49 -12.47 5.63 -9.32
C ALA A 49 -13.82 5.78 -8.63
N LEU A 50 -14.69 6.57 -9.25
CA LEU A 50 -16.12 6.63 -8.97
C LEU A 50 -16.89 6.00 -10.13
N ASP A 51 -17.96 5.28 -9.83
CA ASP A 51 -18.89 4.82 -10.85
C ASP A 51 -19.98 5.88 -11.16
N ASP A 52 -20.88 5.57 -12.08
CA ASP A 52 -21.97 6.46 -12.50
C ASP A 52 -22.94 6.81 -11.36
N LYS A 53 -22.95 6.03 -10.27
CA LYS A 53 -23.79 6.25 -9.08
C LYS A 53 -23.03 6.97 -7.97
N ASN A 54 -21.79 7.35 -8.20
CA ASN A 54 -20.85 7.90 -7.22
C ASN A 54 -20.51 6.90 -6.08
N ASP A 55 -20.54 5.61 -6.39
CA ASP A 55 -19.97 4.62 -5.51
C ASP A 55 -18.46 4.53 -5.77
N ILE A 56 -17.70 4.29 -4.70
CA ILE A 56 -16.22 4.25 -4.78
C ILE A 56 -15.78 2.86 -5.20
N ILE A 57 -15.02 2.81 -6.30
CA ILE A 57 -14.40 1.58 -6.80
C ILE A 57 -13.02 1.44 -6.17
N CYS A 58 -12.78 0.31 -5.51
CA CYS A 58 -11.48 -0.04 -4.93
C CYS A 58 -10.81 -1.18 -5.72
N VAL A 59 -9.48 -1.23 -5.67
CA VAL A 59 -8.68 -2.30 -6.31
C VAL A 59 -9.06 -3.69 -5.80
N ALA A 60 -9.34 -3.82 -4.50
CA ALA A 60 -9.76 -5.07 -3.90
C ALA A 60 -11.05 -4.90 -3.07
N GLY A 61 -11.80 -5.97 -2.95
CA GLY A 61 -13.10 -5.97 -2.26
C GLY A 61 -13.00 -5.59 -0.78
N ILE A 62 -14.05 -4.94 -0.32
CA ILE A 62 -14.27 -4.62 1.09
C ILE A 62 -15.44 -5.50 1.58
N PRO A 63 -15.25 -6.34 2.60
CA PRO A 63 -16.34 -7.17 3.12
C PRO A 63 -17.49 -6.33 3.66
N TYR A 64 -18.71 -6.86 3.52
CA TYR A 64 -19.90 -6.20 4.09
C TYR A 64 -19.78 -6.02 5.59
N HIS A 65 -20.27 -4.89 6.09
CA HIS A 65 -20.24 -4.54 7.53
C HIS A 65 -18.82 -4.42 8.12
N SER A 66 -17.81 -4.14 7.29
CA SER A 66 -16.48 -3.79 7.78
C SER A 66 -16.48 -2.38 8.39
N GLU A 67 -15.70 -2.21 9.44
CA GLU A 67 -15.32 -0.90 9.94
C GLU A 67 -14.24 -0.34 9.03
N ILE A 68 -14.41 0.91 8.59
CA ILE A 68 -13.55 1.56 7.60
C ILE A 68 -13.05 2.88 8.17
N TYR A 69 -11.76 3.11 8.03
CA TYR A 69 -11.10 4.38 8.30
C TYR A 69 -10.65 5.01 6.99
N VAL A 70 -10.69 6.32 6.88
CA VAL A 70 -9.93 7.05 5.87
C VAL A 70 -8.54 7.29 6.42
N LEU A 71 -7.52 6.75 5.75
CA LEU A 71 -6.13 6.90 6.15
C LEU A 71 -5.51 8.08 5.44
N LYS A 72 -4.37 8.57 5.95
CA LYS A 72 -3.53 9.53 5.25
C LYS A 72 -2.14 8.96 5.01
N GLY A 73 -1.68 8.99 3.75
CA GLY A 73 -0.34 8.61 3.38
C GLY A 73 0.71 9.62 3.90
N ASN A 74 1.84 9.10 4.35
CA ASN A 74 3.01 9.89 4.71
C ASN A 74 4.26 9.26 4.09
N ILE A 75 4.93 9.97 3.19
CA ILE A 75 6.05 9.43 2.42
C ILE A 75 7.23 9.05 3.32
N ASP A 76 7.54 9.84 4.35
CA ASP A 76 8.65 9.52 5.25
C ASP A 76 8.38 8.24 6.04
N SER A 77 7.13 8.01 6.47
CA SER A 77 6.73 6.76 7.13
C SER A 77 6.82 5.56 6.17
N LEU A 78 6.46 5.76 4.89
CA LEU A 78 6.58 4.72 3.88
C LEU A 78 8.04 4.34 3.62
N LEU A 79 8.93 5.34 3.51
CA LEU A 79 10.38 5.13 3.36
C LEU A 79 11.01 4.44 4.57
N SER A 80 10.60 4.82 5.79
CA SER A 80 11.06 4.15 7.01
C SER A 80 10.63 2.68 7.03
N SER A 81 9.39 2.38 6.68
CA SER A 81 8.87 1.01 6.65
C SER A 81 9.57 0.13 5.61
N SER A 82 9.88 0.67 4.43
CA SER A 82 10.60 -0.07 3.39
C SER A 82 12.06 -0.34 3.80
N PHE A 83 12.70 0.60 4.47
CA PHE A 83 14.02 0.41 5.05
C PHE A 83 14.02 -0.69 6.13
N GLU A 84 13.05 -0.67 7.05
CA GLU A 84 12.92 -1.66 8.13
C GLU A 84 12.69 -3.07 7.58
N ILE A 85 11.85 -3.24 6.56
CA ILE A 85 11.63 -4.55 5.95
C ILE A 85 12.89 -5.06 5.24
N ALA A 86 13.64 -4.17 4.57
CA ALA A 86 14.90 -4.54 3.93
C ALA A 86 15.94 -4.99 4.95
N GLU A 87 16.10 -4.29 6.08
CA GLU A 87 16.96 -4.71 7.19
C GLU A 87 16.54 -6.07 7.75
N TYR A 88 15.23 -6.27 7.96
CA TYR A 88 14.71 -7.54 8.46
C TYR A 88 15.00 -8.69 7.50
N CYS A 89 14.80 -8.49 6.20
CA CYS A 89 15.08 -9.48 5.17
C CYS A 89 16.58 -9.76 5.07
N ALA A 90 17.44 -8.75 5.06
CA ALA A 90 18.89 -8.89 5.02
C ALA A 90 19.43 -9.70 6.21
N ALA A 91 18.92 -9.44 7.42
CA ALA A 91 19.35 -10.15 8.62
C ALA A 91 18.98 -11.64 8.64
N LYS A 92 18.01 -12.06 7.82
CA LYS A 92 17.52 -13.44 7.75
C LYS A 92 17.85 -14.15 6.45
N ALA A 93 18.41 -13.43 5.47
CA ALA A 93 18.74 -13.97 4.18
C ALA A 93 19.84 -15.05 4.28
N PRO A 94 19.76 -16.14 3.50
CA PRO A 94 20.84 -17.10 3.36
C PRO A 94 22.04 -16.46 2.65
N SER A 95 23.17 -17.19 2.56
CA SER A 95 24.38 -16.71 1.91
C SER A 95 24.23 -16.47 0.39
N ASN A 96 23.26 -17.15 -0.24
CA ASN A 96 22.99 -17.03 -1.65
C ASN A 96 21.47 -16.94 -1.89
N TYR A 97 20.99 -15.86 -2.50
CA TYR A 97 19.56 -15.60 -2.69
C TYR A 97 19.30 -14.59 -3.81
N ILE A 98 18.08 -14.59 -4.31
CA ILE A 98 17.55 -13.53 -5.18
C ILE A 98 16.53 -12.73 -4.35
N PRO A 99 16.74 -11.41 -4.16
CA PRO A 99 15.73 -10.55 -3.58
C PRO A 99 14.68 -10.20 -4.65
N LEU A 100 13.40 -10.42 -4.34
CA LEU A 100 12.27 -10.13 -5.21
C LEU A 100 11.39 -9.05 -4.58
N LEU A 101 11.22 -7.95 -5.30
CA LEU A 101 10.39 -6.82 -4.86
C LEU A 101 9.12 -6.72 -5.71
N PHE A 102 7.97 -6.75 -5.04
CA PHE A 102 6.69 -6.39 -5.66
C PHE A 102 6.15 -5.16 -4.95
N ASP A 103 6.05 -4.06 -5.69
CA ASP A 103 5.63 -2.78 -5.13
C ASP A 103 4.34 -2.29 -5.80
N CYS A 104 3.51 -1.61 -5.03
CA CYS A 104 2.25 -1.11 -5.54
C CYS A 104 2.45 0.10 -6.44
N ILE A 105 1.91 0.03 -7.68
CA ILE A 105 2.00 1.15 -8.63
C ILE A 105 1.40 2.44 -8.07
N SER A 106 0.29 2.36 -7.32
CA SER A 106 -0.31 3.56 -6.74
C SER A 106 0.51 4.13 -5.57
N ARG A 107 1.32 3.30 -4.89
CA ARG A 107 2.32 3.74 -3.92
C ARG A 107 3.44 4.51 -4.62
N ALA A 108 3.97 3.96 -5.70
CA ALA A 108 4.99 4.63 -6.52
C ALA A 108 4.48 5.98 -7.08
N MET A 109 3.23 6.02 -7.57
CA MET A 109 2.58 7.25 -8.05
C MET A 109 2.38 8.29 -6.94
N PHE A 110 2.06 7.86 -5.72
CA PHE A 110 1.94 8.76 -4.57
C PHE A 110 3.30 9.33 -4.16
N MET A 111 4.35 8.51 -4.11
CA MET A 111 5.70 8.94 -3.74
C MET A 111 6.36 9.82 -4.81
N GLY A 112 5.96 9.67 -6.07
CA GLY A 112 6.50 10.45 -7.18
C GLY A 112 8.02 10.35 -7.26
N ASN A 113 8.71 11.49 -7.29
CA ASN A 113 10.17 11.54 -7.40
C ASN A 113 10.91 10.89 -6.21
N ARG A 114 10.22 10.70 -5.07
CA ARG A 114 10.81 10.05 -3.90
C ARG A 114 10.71 8.51 -3.94
N PHE A 115 10.07 7.94 -4.95
CA PHE A 115 10.02 6.49 -5.12
C PHE A 115 11.41 5.88 -5.35
N GLU A 116 12.30 6.60 -6.02
CA GLU A 116 13.70 6.18 -6.20
C GLU A 116 14.46 6.06 -4.86
N GLU A 117 14.11 6.89 -3.85
CA GLU A 117 14.69 6.77 -2.50
C GLU A 117 14.29 5.44 -1.85
N GLU A 118 13.06 4.97 -2.07
CA GLU A 118 12.60 3.67 -1.56
C GLU A 118 13.39 2.52 -2.17
N LEU A 119 13.55 2.51 -3.48
CA LEU A 119 14.31 1.48 -4.19
C LEU A 119 15.77 1.44 -3.74
N ASN A 120 16.40 2.60 -3.59
CA ASN A 120 17.77 2.71 -3.10
C ASN A 120 17.89 2.25 -1.65
N ASN A 121 16.98 2.65 -0.76
CA ASN A 121 16.96 2.21 0.63
C ASN A 121 16.86 0.68 0.76
N ILE A 122 16.06 0.03 -0.09
CA ILE A 122 15.95 -1.43 -0.12
C ILE A 122 17.23 -2.06 -0.68
N GLN A 123 17.72 -1.56 -1.82
CA GLN A 123 18.92 -2.10 -2.48
C GLN A 123 20.16 -2.00 -1.59
N ASP A 124 20.34 -0.91 -0.89
CA ASP A 124 21.52 -0.66 -0.04
C ASP A 124 21.65 -1.62 1.15
N LYS A 125 20.55 -2.30 1.52
CA LYS A 125 20.52 -3.29 2.59
C LYS A 125 20.80 -4.71 2.12
N LEU A 126 20.70 -4.98 0.83
CA LEU A 126 20.76 -6.33 0.27
C LEU A 126 22.09 -6.55 -0.48
N ALA A 127 22.63 -7.75 -0.35
CA ALA A 127 23.91 -8.11 -0.96
C ALA A 127 23.83 -8.35 -2.49
N PHE A 128 22.62 -8.59 -3.00
CA PHE A 128 22.38 -8.89 -4.42
C PHE A 128 21.40 -7.88 -5.01
N SER A 129 21.45 -7.72 -6.33
CA SER A 129 20.51 -6.84 -7.05
C SER A 129 19.07 -7.24 -6.81
N VAL A 130 18.25 -6.25 -6.50
CA VAL A 130 16.80 -6.43 -6.32
C VAL A 130 16.15 -6.54 -7.69
N GLU A 131 15.40 -7.61 -7.89
CA GLU A 131 14.60 -7.84 -9.07
C GLU A 131 13.12 -7.74 -8.73
N GLY A 132 12.26 -7.37 -9.68
CA GLY A 132 10.83 -7.31 -9.42
C GLY A 132 10.05 -6.39 -10.33
N GLY A 133 8.94 -5.85 -9.82
CA GLY A 133 8.10 -4.99 -10.62
C GLY A 133 6.98 -4.32 -9.84
N LEU A 134 6.31 -3.38 -10.51
CA LEU A 134 5.12 -2.73 -10.00
C LEU A 134 3.90 -3.60 -10.24
N SER A 135 3.00 -3.67 -9.25
CA SER A 135 1.73 -4.40 -9.32
C SER A 135 0.56 -3.52 -8.89
N ILE A 136 -0.66 -3.98 -9.16
CA ILE A 136 -1.89 -3.27 -8.74
C ILE A 136 -2.31 -3.69 -7.34
N GLY A 137 -1.88 -4.88 -6.89
CA GLY A 137 -2.14 -5.42 -5.56
C GLY A 137 -1.17 -6.55 -5.28
N GLU A 138 -0.67 -6.57 -4.06
CA GLU A 138 0.37 -7.47 -3.60
C GLU A 138 -0.25 -8.59 -2.76
N ILE A 139 0.22 -9.83 -2.91
CA ILE A 139 -0.23 -10.96 -2.09
C ILE A 139 0.89 -11.32 -1.12
N ALA A 140 0.58 -11.22 0.15
CA ALA A 140 1.51 -11.60 1.21
C ALA A 140 0.78 -12.27 2.37
N SER A 141 1.51 -13.03 3.17
CA SER A 141 0.97 -13.62 4.39
C SER A 141 1.01 -12.61 5.54
N GLN A 142 -0.06 -12.60 6.32
CA GLN A 142 -0.07 -11.97 7.64
C GLN A 142 0.67 -12.84 8.67
N ARG A 143 0.84 -12.31 9.88
CA ARG A 143 1.52 -13.04 11.00
C ARG A 143 0.86 -14.36 11.34
N ASN A 144 -0.44 -14.52 11.09
CA ASN A 144 -1.20 -15.76 11.27
C ASN A 144 -1.00 -16.77 10.13
N GLY A 145 -0.25 -16.42 9.08
CA GLY A 145 -0.01 -17.25 7.89
C GLY A 145 -1.12 -17.17 6.83
N GLU A 146 -2.16 -16.39 7.03
CA GLU A 146 -3.22 -16.19 6.04
C GLU A 146 -2.73 -15.30 4.91
N LEU A 147 -2.95 -15.74 3.65
CA LEU A 147 -2.64 -14.96 2.46
C LEU A 147 -3.76 -13.97 2.19
N ILE A 148 -3.41 -12.71 2.09
CA ILE A 148 -4.35 -11.65 1.72
C ILE A 148 -3.78 -10.75 0.63
N ILE A 149 -4.68 -10.09 -0.08
CA ILE A 149 -4.32 -9.02 -1.01
C ILE A 149 -4.11 -7.74 -0.20
N HIS A 150 -2.96 -7.12 -0.39
CA HIS A 150 -2.63 -5.80 0.10
C HIS A 150 -2.71 -4.78 -1.04
N ASN A 151 -2.98 -3.53 -0.71
CA ASN A 151 -2.83 -2.40 -1.61
C ASN A 151 -1.91 -1.37 -0.96
N LYS A 152 -1.24 -0.56 -1.75
CA LYS A 152 -0.28 0.46 -1.31
C LYS A 152 0.85 -0.10 -0.44
N SER A 153 1.26 -1.33 -0.75
CA SER A 153 2.23 -2.10 0.01
C SER A 153 3.48 -2.35 -0.80
N THR A 154 4.58 -2.58 -0.10
CA THR A 154 5.84 -3.07 -0.64
C THR A 154 6.08 -4.46 -0.07
N ILE A 155 6.25 -5.45 -0.92
CA ILE A 155 6.51 -6.85 -0.53
C ILE A 155 7.90 -7.23 -1.01
N LEU A 156 8.78 -7.54 -0.06
CA LEU A 156 10.13 -8.02 -0.32
C LEU A 156 10.22 -9.51 0.03
N GLY A 157 10.51 -10.32 -0.97
CA GLY A 157 10.75 -11.76 -0.85
C GLY A 157 12.23 -12.10 -0.98
N ILE A 158 12.68 -13.11 -0.25
CA ILE A 158 14.04 -13.66 -0.35
C ILE A 158 13.92 -15.08 -0.88
N LEU A 159 14.33 -15.30 -2.11
CA LEU A 159 14.37 -16.63 -2.74
C LEU A 159 15.76 -17.24 -2.55
N ALA A 160 15.86 -18.24 -1.67
CA ALA A 160 17.10 -18.99 -1.49
C ALA A 160 17.49 -19.74 -2.76
N ILE A 161 18.79 -19.74 -3.09
CA ILE A 161 19.37 -20.49 -4.21
C ILE A 161 20.32 -21.51 -3.62
N ASP A 162 20.11 -22.79 -3.97
CA ASP A 162 20.99 -23.91 -3.60
C ASP A 162 22.30 -23.92 -4.39
#